data_be09ad2dff78d4f97fe2cceb5586b4d1
#
_entry.id   be09ad2dff78d4f97fe2cceb5586b4d1
#
_cell.length_a   1.000
_cell.length_b   1.000
_cell.length_c   1.000
_cell.angle_alpha   90.00
_cell.angle_beta   90.00
_cell.angle_gamma   90.00
#
_symmetry.space_group_name_H-M   'P 1'
#
loop_
_entity.id
_entity.type
_entity.pdbx_description
1 polymer ?
#
loop_
_entity_poly.entity_id
_entity_poly.type
_entity_poly.pdbx_seq_one_letter_code
_entity_poly.pdbx_strand_id
1 'polypeptide(L)'
;MEYSTQGQTAAGRYESLVGLRSTYDREAKESSKITIPSLIPESTTGTRAKIKTPFQAVGARGVNSLSNKFLMTLLPPDQAFFKLTIDSLELIKEGQEGLQSEIDKGLRTIENALQNDIEISNDRVALFEALKHLVVSGNVLLYLTDKGLKVYPLSKFVCRRDEVGNVLEILTKETIHPQALPSDFLEQIKKKDNYDAQEMQNDLDIYTHIKRINDEFIWYQECKGEKIPNTDGRSQADVSPWILLRFIRIDGEDYGRGYVEEYRGDLITLEALMQAIIEGAAASAKVLFLVNPNGVTRAATLAKAPNGAIREGTAADISVMQVGKSGDFSVAQVVIGTITQRLETAFLMAKSVQRDAERVTAAEVNLMAQELENSLGGIYSILTQEFQLPYLKRRMHM
;
A
#
# COMPACT_ATOMS: atom_id res chain seq x y z
N MET A 1 9.50 29.46 -21.90
CA MET A 1 8.23 29.93 -21.33
C MET A 1 8.24 29.61 -19.86
N GLU A 2 8.54 30.58 -19.01
CA GLU A 2 8.34 30.46 -17.57
C GLU A 2 6.84 30.42 -17.32
N TYR A 3 6.31 29.23 -17.04
CA TYR A 3 5.00 29.14 -16.42
C TYR A 3 5.12 29.69 -14.99
N SER A 4 4.97 31.01 -14.86
CA SER A 4 4.92 31.67 -13.60
C SER A 4 3.63 31.28 -12.88
N THR A 5 3.69 30.30 -11.99
CA THR A 5 2.81 30.22 -10.83
C THR A 5 3.27 31.23 -9.77
N GLN A 6 3.60 32.46 -10.20
CA GLN A 6 3.91 33.56 -9.29
C GLN A 6 2.63 33.90 -8.55
N GLY A 7 2.58 33.58 -7.27
CA GLY A 7 1.52 33.98 -6.34
C GLY A 7 0.69 32.86 -5.71
N GLN A 8 0.83 31.60 -6.12
CA GLN A 8 0.08 30.50 -5.49
C GLN A 8 0.97 29.80 -4.45
N THR A 9 0.50 29.72 -3.19
CA THR A 9 1.18 28.98 -2.12
C THR A 9 1.19 27.48 -2.45
N ALA A 10 2.14 26.72 -1.87
CA ALA A 10 2.16 25.26 -2.03
C ALA A 10 0.86 24.62 -1.54
N ALA A 11 0.27 25.13 -0.46
CA ALA A 11 -1.05 24.71 0.01
C ALA A 11 -2.14 24.94 -1.04
N GLY A 12 -2.24 26.15 -1.63
CA GLY A 12 -3.23 26.44 -2.67
C GLY A 12 -3.02 25.59 -3.93
N ARG A 13 -1.76 25.32 -4.30
CA ARG A 13 -1.45 24.42 -5.41
C ARG A 13 -1.85 22.98 -5.11
N TYR A 14 -1.59 22.49 -3.90
CA TYR A 14 -2.02 21.16 -3.46
C TYR A 14 -3.54 20.99 -3.59
N GLU A 15 -4.31 21.95 -3.04
CA GLU A 15 -5.78 21.91 -3.10
C GLU A 15 -6.31 21.94 -4.56
N SER A 16 -5.65 22.67 -5.45
CA SER A 16 -6.03 22.69 -6.88
C SER A 16 -5.84 21.32 -7.57
N LEU A 17 -4.89 20.50 -7.10
CA LEU A 17 -4.59 19.18 -7.67
C LEU A 17 -5.35 18.04 -6.95
N VAL A 18 -5.84 18.25 -5.73
CA VAL A 18 -6.62 17.23 -4.98
C VAL A 18 -7.82 16.74 -5.76
N GLY A 19 -8.49 17.64 -6.50
CA GLY A 19 -9.64 17.29 -7.34
C GLY A 19 -9.32 16.20 -8.36
N LEU A 20 -8.14 16.25 -8.99
CA LEU A 20 -7.68 15.26 -9.98
C LEU A 20 -7.41 13.89 -9.34
N ARG A 21 -6.97 13.86 -8.08
CA ARG A 21 -6.73 12.63 -7.32
C ARG A 21 -8.01 11.98 -6.77
N SER A 22 -9.09 12.75 -6.61
CA SER A 22 -10.29 12.37 -5.84
C SER A 22 -10.89 11.03 -6.25
N THR A 23 -10.95 10.74 -7.55
CA THR A 23 -11.46 9.47 -8.07
C THR A 23 -10.57 8.30 -7.65
N TYR A 24 -9.26 8.44 -7.80
CA TYR A 24 -8.28 7.40 -7.42
C TYR A 24 -8.25 7.17 -5.90
N ASP A 25 -8.41 8.22 -5.10
CA ASP A 25 -8.48 8.12 -3.64
C ASP A 25 -9.74 7.36 -3.19
N ARG A 26 -10.88 7.61 -3.85
CA ARG A 26 -12.13 6.87 -3.60
C ARG A 26 -11.96 5.38 -3.92
N GLU A 27 -11.45 5.05 -5.11
CA GLU A 27 -11.23 3.66 -5.54
C GLU A 27 -10.22 2.94 -4.64
N ALA A 28 -9.18 3.64 -4.20
CA ALA A 28 -8.20 3.12 -3.24
C ALA A 28 -8.81 2.81 -1.87
N LYS A 29 -9.69 3.67 -1.35
CA LYS A 29 -10.42 3.45 -0.09
C LYS A 29 -11.34 2.24 -0.19
N GLU A 30 -12.12 2.12 -1.26
CA GLU A 30 -12.99 0.97 -1.50
C GLU A 30 -12.19 -0.34 -1.63
N SER A 31 -11.06 -0.31 -2.32
CA SER A 31 -10.16 -1.47 -2.44
C SER A 31 -9.53 -1.85 -1.10
N SER A 32 -9.11 -0.85 -0.30
CA SER A 32 -8.58 -1.07 1.05
C SER A 32 -9.62 -1.68 1.99
N LYS A 33 -10.86 -1.22 1.94
CA LYS A 33 -11.97 -1.66 2.78
C LYS A 33 -12.25 -3.17 2.66
N ILE A 34 -12.09 -3.74 1.46
CA ILE A 34 -12.31 -5.16 1.21
C ILE A 34 -11.05 -6.01 1.27
N THR A 35 -9.87 -5.40 1.49
CA THR A 35 -8.58 -6.10 1.63
C THR A 35 -7.93 -5.84 2.98
N ILE A 36 -7.21 -4.72 3.12
CA ILE A 36 -6.53 -4.30 4.35
C ILE A 36 -7.06 -2.93 4.77
N PRO A 37 -8.17 -2.86 5.53
CA PRO A 37 -8.81 -1.57 5.89
C PRO A 37 -7.93 -0.62 6.69
N SER A 38 -6.92 -1.14 7.39
CA SER A 38 -5.96 -0.32 8.13
C SER A 38 -4.95 0.41 7.25
N LEU A 39 -4.81 0.00 5.98
CA LEU A 39 -3.84 0.60 5.06
C LEU A 39 -4.25 2.00 4.63
N ILE A 40 -5.55 2.19 4.30
CA ILE A 40 -6.13 3.48 3.91
C ILE A 40 -7.43 3.65 4.71
N PRO A 41 -7.36 4.15 5.97
CA PRO A 41 -8.54 4.32 6.81
C PRO A 41 -9.48 5.41 6.26
N GLU A 42 -10.78 5.23 6.43
CA GLU A 42 -11.80 6.17 5.94
C GLU A 42 -11.71 7.53 6.63
N SER A 43 -11.34 7.57 7.92
CA SER A 43 -11.16 8.81 8.66
C SER A 43 -9.80 8.84 9.35
N THR A 44 -9.10 9.97 9.22
CA THR A 44 -7.80 10.23 9.85
C THR A 44 -7.91 11.02 11.16
N THR A 45 -9.12 11.25 11.66
CA THR A 45 -9.35 12.10 12.82
C THR A 45 -9.01 11.37 14.13
N GLY A 46 -7.86 11.69 14.71
CA GLY A 46 -7.45 11.74 16.10
C GLY A 46 -7.60 10.53 17.03
N THR A 47 -8.55 9.67 16.84
CA THR A 47 -8.74 8.46 17.65
C THR A 47 -8.71 7.26 16.72
N ARG A 48 -7.97 6.20 17.10
CA ARG A 48 -7.92 4.94 16.36
C ARG A 48 -9.33 4.51 15.99
N ALA A 49 -9.76 4.83 14.76
CA ALA A 49 -11.09 4.50 14.28
C ALA A 49 -11.30 2.98 14.43
N LYS A 50 -12.48 2.57 14.86
CA LYS A 50 -12.84 1.17 14.94
C LYS A 50 -12.93 0.61 13.52
N ILE A 51 -11.84 0.00 13.07
CA ILE A 51 -11.70 -0.53 11.72
C ILE A 51 -12.55 -1.80 11.63
N LYS A 52 -13.55 -1.79 10.74
CA LYS A 52 -14.34 -2.99 10.42
C LYS A 52 -13.51 -3.88 9.49
N THR A 53 -13.16 -5.07 9.95
CA THR A 53 -12.48 -6.07 9.12
C THR A 53 -13.48 -6.84 8.27
N PRO A 54 -13.13 -7.21 7.01
CA PRO A 54 -13.94 -8.07 6.17
C PRO A 54 -14.19 -9.45 6.78
N PHE A 55 -15.29 -10.09 6.42
CA PHE A 55 -15.58 -11.49 6.77
C PHE A 55 -14.68 -12.46 6.03
N GLN A 56 -14.23 -12.10 4.83
CA GLN A 56 -13.26 -12.87 4.05
C GLN A 56 -11.83 -12.41 4.34
N ALA A 57 -10.88 -13.33 4.37
CA ALA A 57 -9.46 -13.04 4.58
C ALA A 57 -8.63 -13.13 3.28
N VAL A 58 -9.26 -13.53 2.17
CA VAL A 58 -8.58 -13.82 0.89
C VAL A 58 -7.94 -12.55 0.32
N GLY A 59 -8.65 -11.40 0.39
CA GLY A 59 -8.13 -10.12 -0.08
C GLY A 59 -6.87 -9.68 0.64
N ALA A 60 -6.87 -9.74 1.98
CA ALA A 60 -5.71 -9.37 2.79
C ALA A 60 -4.51 -10.31 2.54
N ARG A 61 -4.78 -11.63 2.47
CA ARG A 61 -3.75 -12.64 2.16
C ARG A 61 -3.17 -12.43 0.77
N GLY A 62 -4.02 -12.12 -0.22
CA GLY A 62 -3.61 -11.86 -1.60
C GLY A 62 -2.69 -10.66 -1.71
N VAL A 63 -3.06 -9.52 -1.13
CA VAL A 63 -2.23 -8.32 -1.11
C VAL A 63 -0.88 -8.60 -0.43
N ASN A 64 -0.87 -9.26 0.72
CA ASN A 64 0.38 -9.59 1.42
C ASN A 64 1.25 -10.56 0.61
N SER A 65 0.66 -11.60 0.01
CA SER A 65 1.39 -12.59 -0.81
C SER A 65 2.05 -11.93 -2.02
N LEU A 66 1.28 -11.14 -2.78
CA LEU A 66 1.77 -10.46 -3.97
C LEU A 66 2.85 -9.42 -3.63
N SER A 67 2.62 -8.62 -2.59
CA SER A 67 3.61 -7.64 -2.12
C SER A 67 4.91 -8.29 -1.65
N ASN A 68 4.83 -9.45 -0.99
CA ASN A 68 6.01 -10.20 -0.56
C ASN A 68 6.79 -10.76 -1.77
N LYS A 69 6.10 -11.29 -2.79
CA LYS A 69 6.75 -11.76 -4.02
C LYS A 69 7.49 -10.62 -4.73
N PHE A 70 6.87 -9.44 -4.87
CA PHE A 70 7.54 -8.27 -5.41
C PHE A 70 8.75 -7.86 -4.57
N LEU A 71 8.61 -7.84 -3.23
CA LEU A 71 9.72 -7.50 -2.35
C LEU A 71 10.93 -8.44 -2.54
N MET A 72 10.66 -9.76 -2.57
CA MET A 72 11.71 -10.77 -2.75
C MET A 72 12.40 -10.68 -4.12
N THR A 73 11.71 -10.16 -5.12
CA THR A 73 12.24 -10.02 -6.47
C THR A 73 12.93 -8.68 -6.69
N LEU A 74 12.39 -7.60 -6.13
CA LEU A 74 12.95 -6.24 -6.29
C LEU A 74 14.13 -5.98 -5.35
N LEU A 75 14.06 -6.42 -4.10
CA LEU A 75 15.13 -6.33 -3.10
C LEU A 75 15.28 -7.68 -2.39
N PRO A 76 15.89 -8.69 -3.04
CA PRO A 76 16.12 -9.99 -2.41
C PRO A 76 17.05 -9.87 -1.18
N PRO A 77 16.85 -10.67 -0.12
CA PRO A 77 17.78 -10.75 0.98
C PRO A 77 19.05 -11.49 0.55
N ASP A 78 20.18 -11.06 1.08
CA ASP A 78 21.48 -11.75 0.96
C ASP A 78 21.94 -12.03 -0.47
N GLN A 79 21.39 -11.34 -1.47
CA GLN A 79 21.74 -11.53 -2.87
C GLN A 79 21.85 -10.22 -3.64
N ALA A 80 22.88 -10.11 -4.47
CA ALA A 80 22.97 -9.00 -5.40
C ALA A 80 21.88 -9.11 -6.48
N PHE A 81 21.03 -8.11 -6.57
CA PHE A 81 19.97 -8.00 -7.58
C PHE A 81 20.36 -7.09 -8.76
N PHE A 82 21.57 -6.58 -8.74
CA PHE A 82 22.14 -5.74 -9.78
C PHE A 82 23.60 -6.10 -10.04
N LYS A 83 24.09 -5.73 -11.20
CA LYS A 83 25.49 -5.87 -11.58
C LYS A 83 25.93 -4.57 -12.24
N LEU A 84 27.06 -4.03 -11.80
CA LEU A 84 27.70 -2.89 -12.43
C LEU A 84 28.62 -3.40 -13.55
N THR A 85 28.44 -2.86 -14.75
CA THR A 85 29.26 -3.18 -15.90
C THR A 85 29.65 -1.91 -16.62
N ILE A 86 30.86 -1.86 -17.12
CA ILE A 86 31.29 -0.81 -18.04
C ILE A 86 31.24 -1.40 -19.45
N ASP A 87 30.79 -0.60 -20.41
CA ASP A 87 30.75 -1.04 -21.81
C ASP A 87 32.20 -1.29 -22.30
N SER A 88 32.46 -2.52 -22.72
CA SER A 88 33.77 -2.91 -23.28
C SER A 88 34.18 -2.06 -24.48
N LEU A 89 33.24 -1.51 -25.22
CA LEU A 89 33.50 -0.60 -26.35
C LEU A 89 34.06 0.76 -25.90
N GLU A 90 33.70 1.25 -24.73
CA GLU A 90 34.30 2.47 -24.18
C GLU A 90 35.76 2.23 -23.74
N LEU A 91 36.04 1.09 -23.11
CA LEU A 91 37.40 0.69 -22.71
C LEU A 91 38.35 0.51 -23.90
N ILE A 92 37.84 -0.04 -25.00
CA ILE A 92 38.60 -0.20 -26.25
C ILE A 92 38.93 1.17 -26.87
N LYS A 93 37.95 2.11 -26.86
CA LYS A 93 38.14 3.46 -27.38
C LYS A 93 39.21 4.25 -26.61
N GLU A 94 39.30 4.00 -25.31
CA GLU A 94 40.29 4.65 -24.45
C GLU A 94 41.62 3.95 -24.36
N GLY A 95 41.81 2.82 -25.07
CA GLY A 95 43.09 2.05 -25.09
C GLY A 95 43.40 1.34 -23.77
N GLN A 96 42.40 1.08 -22.95
CA GLN A 96 42.54 0.54 -21.58
C GLN A 96 42.17 -0.96 -21.49
N GLU A 97 42.27 -1.71 -22.57
CA GLU A 97 41.90 -3.13 -22.62
C GLU A 97 42.58 -4.02 -21.55
N GLY A 98 43.78 -3.64 -21.08
CA GLY A 98 44.52 -4.39 -20.05
C GLY A 98 43.99 -4.19 -18.62
N LEU A 99 43.16 -3.17 -18.37
CA LEU A 99 42.65 -2.79 -17.04
C LEU A 99 41.27 -3.41 -16.68
N GLN A 100 40.68 -4.16 -17.63
CA GLN A 100 39.33 -4.72 -17.44
C GLN A 100 39.18 -5.54 -16.14
N SER A 101 40.20 -6.35 -15.79
CA SER A 101 40.19 -7.16 -14.56
C SER A 101 40.27 -6.33 -13.29
N GLU A 102 40.96 -5.19 -13.31
CA GLU A 102 41.05 -4.29 -12.15
C GLU A 102 39.78 -3.47 -11.99
N ILE A 103 39.21 -3.03 -13.10
CA ILE A 103 37.91 -2.34 -13.15
C ILE A 103 36.79 -3.26 -12.61
N ASP A 104 36.75 -4.51 -13.08
CA ASP A 104 35.78 -5.50 -12.61
C ASP A 104 35.89 -5.77 -11.09
N LYS A 105 37.12 -5.79 -10.56
CA LYS A 105 37.33 -5.91 -9.10
C LYS A 105 36.85 -4.68 -8.35
N GLY A 106 37.11 -3.48 -8.88
CA GLY A 106 36.61 -2.21 -8.31
C GLY A 106 35.09 -2.16 -8.28
N LEU A 107 34.43 -2.51 -9.39
CA LEU A 107 32.98 -2.55 -9.49
C LEU A 107 32.36 -3.55 -8.52
N ARG A 108 32.92 -4.74 -8.35
CA ARG A 108 32.45 -5.71 -7.34
C ARG A 108 32.60 -5.20 -5.91
N THR A 109 33.63 -4.42 -5.62
CA THR A 109 33.79 -3.81 -4.30
C THR A 109 32.67 -2.80 -4.03
N ILE A 110 32.31 -1.99 -5.04
CA ILE A 110 31.20 -1.05 -4.97
C ILE A 110 29.87 -1.81 -4.84
N GLU A 111 29.64 -2.86 -5.64
CA GLU A 111 28.45 -3.71 -5.54
C GLU A 111 28.26 -4.25 -4.12
N ASN A 112 29.30 -4.82 -3.51
CA ASN A 112 29.25 -5.37 -2.16
C ASN A 112 29.00 -4.28 -1.11
N ALA A 113 29.62 -3.11 -1.25
CA ALA A 113 29.41 -1.99 -0.34
C ALA A 113 27.97 -1.49 -0.39
N LEU A 114 27.40 -1.32 -1.59
CA LEU A 114 26.00 -0.92 -1.77
C LEU A 114 25.04 -1.98 -1.22
N GLN A 115 25.33 -3.26 -1.45
CA GLN A 115 24.48 -4.33 -0.93
C GLN A 115 24.46 -4.32 0.61
N ASN A 116 25.62 -4.22 1.25
CA ASN A 116 25.72 -4.12 2.70
C ASN A 116 24.97 -2.89 3.24
N ASP A 117 25.06 -1.75 2.56
CA ASP A 117 24.33 -0.54 2.95
C ASP A 117 22.80 -0.74 2.86
N ILE A 118 22.33 -1.37 1.80
CA ILE A 118 20.91 -1.72 1.61
C ILE A 118 20.43 -2.72 2.69
N GLU A 119 21.24 -3.71 3.04
CA GLU A 119 20.89 -4.72 4.07
C GLU A 119 20.82 -4.12 5.46
N ILE A 120 21.70 -3.19 5.80
CA ILE A 120 21.71 -2.48 7.09
C ILE A 120 20.53 -1.49 7.15
N SER A 121 20.10 -0.97 6.01
CA SER A 121 19.00 0.00 5.95
C SER A 121 17.64 -0.64 6.28
N ASN A 122 16.68 0.18 6.70
CA ASN A 122 15.30 -0.26 6.93
C ASN A 122 14.44 -0.26 5.65
N ASP A 123 15.07 -0.18 4.48
CA ASP A 123 14.40 0.03 3.19
C ASP A 123 13.48 -1.12 2.80
N ARG A 124 13.84 -2.36 3.14
CA ARG A 124 12.99 -3.53 2.86
C ARG A 124 11.63 -3.46 3.57
N VAL A 125 11.63 -2.99 4.82
CA VAL A 125 10.39 -2.85 5.61
C VAL A 125 9.53 -1.74 5.02
N ALA A 126 10.13 -0.60 4.70
CA ALA A 126 9.45 0.51 4.06
C ALA A 126 8.92 0.15 2.66
N LEU A 127 9.72 -0.57 1.86
CA LEU A 127 9.31 -1.04 0.55
C LEU A 127 8.15 -2.04 0.63
N PHE A 128 8.13 -2.93 1.62
CA PHE A 128 7.01 -3.85 1.81
C PHE A 128 5.69 -3.11 2.10
N GLU A 129 5.74 -2.05 2.90
CA GLU A 129 4.59 -1.17 3.12
C GLU A 129 4.19 -0.45 1.81
N ALA A 130 5.16 0.11 1.10
CA ALA A 130 4.94 0.78 -0.18
C ALA A 130 4.29 -0.15 -1.22
N LEU A 131 4.74 -1.40 -1.32
CA LEU A 131 4.19 -2.39 -2.24
C LEU A 131 2.73 -2.75 -1.90
N LYS A 132 2.35 -2.81 -0.63
CA LYS A 132 0.93 -2.98 -0.27
C LYS A 132 0.09 -1.78 -0.73
N HIS A 133 0.57 -0.56 -0.51
CA HIS A 133 -0.10 0.64 -1.05
C HIS A 133 -0.19 0.58 -2.56
N LEU A 134 0.87 0.17 -3.23
CA LEU A 134 0.93 0.08 -4.68
C LEU A 134 -0.08 -0.94 -5.24
N VAL A 135 -0.15 -2.14 -4.66
CA VAL A 135 -1.12 -3.18 -5.06
C VAL A 135 -2.57 -2.74 -4.83
N VAL A 136 -2.84 -2.04 -3.71
CA VAL A 136 -4.21 -1.64 -3.33
C VAL A 136 -4.65 -0.35 -4.01
N SER A 137 -3.82 0.71 -3.99
CA SER A 137 -4.16 2.04 -4.51
C SER A 137 -3.59 2.35 -5.88
N GLY A 138 -2.68 1.52 -6.38
CA GLY A 138 -1.98 1.74 -7.64
C GLY A 138 -0.92 2.83 -7.62
N ASN A 139 -0.74 3.54 -6.50
CA ASN A 139 0.14 4.70 -6.40
C ASN A 139 0.84 4.78 -5.06
N VAL A 140 2.12 5.10 -5.07
CA VAL A 140 2.90 5.39 -3.87
C VAL A 140 4.05 6.32 -4.23
N LEU A 141 4.37 7.25 -3.33
CA LEU A 141 5.54 8.10 -3.45
C LEU A 141 6.55 7.67 -2.39
N LEU A 142 7.79 7.48 -2.81
CA LEU A 142 8.92 7.17 -1.95
C LEU A 142 9.87 8.36 -1.88
N TYR A 143 10.41 8.61 -0.71
CA TYR A 143 11.47 9.58 -0.51
C TYR A 143 12.67 8.90 0.15
N LEU A 144 13.78 8.80 -0.59
CA LEU A 144 15.01 8.19 -0.11
C LEU A 144 15.85 9.23 0.64
N THR A 145 15.97 9.02 1.95
CA THR A 145 16.77 9.84 2.86
C THR A 145 18.04 9.09 3.28
N ASP A 146 18.98 9.80 3.91
CA ASP A 146 20.18 9.18 4.52
C ASP A 146 19.83 8.14 5.61
N LYS A 147 18.60 8.17 6.15
CA LYS A 147 18.10 7.25 7.17
C LYS A 147 17.27 6.09 6.62
N GLY A 148 17.06 6.04 5.30
CA GLY A 148 16.26 5.04 4.61
C GLY A 148 15.05 5.61 3.88
N LEU A 149 14.21 4.71 3.36
CA LEU A 149 13.02 5.04 2.59
C LEU A 149 11.87 5.53 3.49
N LYS A 150 11.28 6.65 3.11
CA LYS A 150 10.01 7.17 3.65
C LYS A 150 8.90 6.94 2.64
N VAL A 151 7.77 6.42 3.11
CA VAL A 151 6.61 6.06 2.29
C VAL A 151 5.52 7.12 2.42
N TYR A 152 5.03 7.61 1.30
CA TYR A 152 3.87 8.50 1.23
C TYR A 152 2.72 7.77 0.52
N PRO A 153 1.64 7.41 1.23
CA PRO A 153 0.44 6.86 0.61
C PRO A 153 -0.25 7.89 -0.28
N LEU A 154 -1.10 7.41 -1.20
CA LEU A 154 -1.81 8.25 -2.17
C LEU A 154 -2.53 9.45 -1.52
N SER A 155 -3.09 9.28 -0.33
CA SER A 155 -3.79 10.35 0.40
C SER A 155 -2.91 11.54 0.80
N LYS A 156 -1.58 11.37 0.85
CA LYS A 156 -0.62 12.38 1.32
C LYS A 156 0.12 13.13 0.22
N PHE A 157 -0.10 12.80 -1.05
CA PHE A 157 0.55 13.52 -2.14
C PHE A 157 -0.39 13.75 -3.32
N VAL A 158 -0.05 14.72 -4.15
CA VAL A 158 -0.63 14.96 -5.46
C VAL A 158 0.48 15.09 -6.48
N CYS A 159 0.21 14.74 -7.73
CA CYS A 159 1.21 14.82 -8.79
C CYS A 159 0.61 15.27 -10.12
N ARG A 160 1.50 15.73 -11.01
CA ARG A 160 1.23 15.95 -12.44
C ARG A 160 2.32 15.29 -13.26
N ARG A 161 1.92 14.73 -14.39
CA ARG A 161 2.82 14.12 -15.36
C ARG A 161 2.61 14.76 -16.74
N ASP A 162 3.58 14.56 -17.60
CA ASP A 162 3.44 14.88 -19.03
C ASP A 162 2.74 13.74 -19.78
N GLU A 163 2.48 13.94 -21.07
CA GLU A 163 1.84 12.94 -21.94
C GLU A 163 2.64 11.64 -22.05
N VAL A 164 3.95 11.69 -21.87
CA VAL A 164 4.84 10.51 -21.91
C VAL A 164 4.87 9.79 -20.56
N GLY A 165 4.39 10.44 -19.49
CA GLY A 165 4.34 9.92 -18.13
C GLY A 165 5.50 10.34 -17.25
N ASN A 166 6.35 11.29 -17.67
CA ASN A 166 7.37 11.86 -16.80
C ASN A 166 6.75 12.74 -15.73
N VAL A 167 7.31 12.71 -14.54
CA VAL A 167 6.87 13.53 -13.42
C VAL A 167 7.27 14.99 -13.65
N LEU A 168 6.29 15.90 -13.64
CA LEU A 168 6.50 17.35 -13.76
C LEU A 168 6.48 18.02 -12.38
N GLU A 169 5.54 17.61 -11.52
CA GLU A 169 5.29 18.25 -10.24
C GLU A 169 4.75 17.23 -9.23
N ILE A 170 5.24 17.29 -8.00
CA ILE A 170 4.72 16.54 -6.86
C ILE A 170 4.55 17.51 -5.69
N LEU A 171 3.43 17.41 -4.97
CA LEU A 171 3.27 18.07 -3.68
C LEU A 171 2.86 17.03 -2.64
N THR A 172 3.53 17.07 -1.49
CA THR A 172 3.14 16.25 -0.34
C THR A 172 2.51 17.11 0.74
N LYS A 173 1.60 16.51 1.51
CA LYS A 173 1.00 17.11 2.69
C LYS A 173 1.31 16.24 3.91
N GLU A 174 1.96 16.81 4.90
CA GLU A 174 2.27 16.15 6.17
C GLU A 174 1.78 17.01 7.33
N THR A 175 1.23 16.36 8.33
CA THR A 175 0.78 17.02 9.56
C THR A 175 1.79 16.73 10.64
N ILE A 176 2.41 17.75 11.21
CA ILE A 176 3.46 17.62 12.23
C ILE A 176 3.17 18.49 13.45
N HIS A 177 3.67 18.05 14.59
CA HIS A 177 3.60 18.83 15.81
C HIS A 177 4.53 20.06 15.73
N PRO A 178 4.09 21.25 16.18
CA PRO A 178 4.88 22.49 16.08
C PRO A 178 6.32 22.40 16.65
N GLN A 179 6.51 21.59 17.69
CA GLN A 179 7.84 21.40 18.29
C GLN A 179 8.88 20.77 17.34
N ALA A 180 8.44 20.16 16.24
CA ALA A 180 9.34 19.62 15.23
C ALA A 180 9.86 20.66 14.24
N LEU A 181 9.33 21.91 14.30
CA LEU A 181 9.76 23.04 13.48
C LEU A 181 10.87 23.84 14.15
N PRO A 182 11.75 24.51 13.37
CA PRO A 182 12.74 25.43 13.91
C PRO A 182 12.08 26.54 14.75
N SER A 183 12.66 26.85 15.92
CA SER A 183 12.12 27.86 16.85
C SER A 183 11.96 29.25 16.21
N ASP A 184 12.96 29.64 15.41
CA ASP A 184 12.97 30.95 14.73
C ASP A 184 11.83 31.07 13.72
N PHE A 185 11.52 29.96 13.02
CA PHE A 185 10.41 29.91 12.08
C PHE A 185 9.05 29.96 12.80
N LEU A 186 8.93 29.28 13.94
CA LEU A 186 7.71 29.34 14.77
C LEU A 186 7.45 30.76 15.28
N GLU A 187 8.49 31.51 15.65
CA GLU A 187 8.35 32.92 16.06
C GLU A 187 7.90 33.81 14.89
N GLN A 188 8.36 33.54 13.68
CA GLN A 188 7.93 34.29 12.49
C GLN A 188 6.44 34.09 12.21
N ILE A 189 5.95 32.80 12.25
CA ILE A 189 4.54 32.49 12.07
C ILE A 189 3.68 33.16 13.16
N LYS A 190 4.12 33.12 14.43
CA LYS A 190 3.43 33.76 15.56
C LYS A 190 3.20 35.23 15.34
N LYS A 191 4.23 35.93 14.87
CA LYS A 191 4.18 37.41 14.66
C LYS A 191 3.26 37.81 13.51
N LYS A 192 3.12 36.93 12.48
CA LYS A 192 2.35 37.23 11.27
C LYS A 192 0.86 37.01 11.45
N ASP A 193 0.47 35.92 12.09
CA ASP A 193 -0.93 35.47 12.15
C ASP A 193 -1.64 35.74 13.50
N ASN A 194 -1.05 36.50 14.44
CA ASN A 194 -1.56 36.71 15.81
C ASN A 194 -1.97 35.40 16.49
N TYR A 195 -1.17 34.36 16.34
CA TYR A 195 -1.44 33.01 16.78
C TYR A 195 -1.58 32.93 18.29
N ASP A 196 -2.74 32.48 18.77
CA ASP A 196 -3.00 32.24 20.19
C ASP A 196 -2.19 31.02 20.69
N ALA A 197 -1.73 31.10 21.94
CA ALA A 197 -0.93 30.02 22.57
C ALA A 197 -1.64 28.65 22.58
N GLN A 198 -2.99 28.64 22.49
CA GLN A 198 -3.79 27.42 22.39
C GLN A 198 -3.77 26.77 20.99
N GLU A 199 -3.64 27.57 19.93
CA GLU A 199 -3.54 27.05 18.56
C GLU A 199 -2.19 26.39 18.28
N MET A 200 -1.16 26.72 19.07
CA MET A 200 0.16 26.07 19.00
C MET A 200 0.20 24.65 19.57
N GLN A 201 -0.86 24.18 20.19
CA GLN A 201 -1.00 22.78 20.60
C GLN A 201 -1.55 21.90 19.46
N ASN A 202 -2.06 22.52 18.40
CA ASN A 202 -2.57 21.81 17.25
C ASN A 202 -1.46 21.51 16.23
N ASP A 203 -1.54 20.35 15.62
CA ASP A 203 -0.65 19.95 14.55
C ASP A 203 -0.76 20.88 13.35
N LEU A 204 0.38 21.13 12.70
CA LEU A 204 0.50 22.03 11.54
C LEU A 204 0.69 21.23 10.25
N ASP A 205 0.03 21.67 9.20
CA ASP A 205 0.20 21.08 7.86
C ASP A 205 1.43 21.70 7.17
N ILE A 206 2.35 20.83 6.77
CA ILE A 206 3.51 21.16 5.96
C ILE A 206 3.32 20.62 4.55
N TYR A 207 3.59 21.47 3.59
CA TYR A 207 3.56 21.12 2.17
C TYR A 207 4.99 21.11 1.63
N THR A 208 5.41 19.97 1.03
CA THR A 208 6.66 19.92 0.26
C THR A 208 6.30 20.00 -1.22
N HIS A 209 6.80 21.05 -1.87
CA HIS A 209 6.60 21.26 -3.30
C HIS A 209 7.86 20.85 -4.05
N ILE A 210 7.73 19.82 -4.89
CA ILE A 210 8.78 19.26 -5.74
C ILE A 210 8.39 19.57 -7.18
N LYS A 211 9.26 20.26 -7.92
CA LYS A 211 9.02 20.66 -9.29
C LYS A 211 10.21 20.29 -10.17
N ARG A 212 9.92 19.71 -11.34
CA ARG A 212 10.93 19.48 -12.35
C ARG A 212 11.13 20.74 -13.20
N ILE A 213 12.38 21.20 -13.28
CA ILE A 213 12.80 22.29 -14.13
C ILE A 213 13.94 21.77 -15.00
N ASN A 214 13.70 21.62 -16.30
CA ASN A 214 14.59 20.92 -17.22
C ASN A 214 14.90 19.49 -16.72
N ASP A 215 16.17 19.19 -16.47
CA ASP A 215 16.65 17.88 -15.98
C ASP A 215 16.93 17.86 -14.46
N GLU A 216 16.43 18.84 -13.70
CA GLU A 216 16.60 18.91 -12.25
C GLU A 216 15.24 18.92 -11.55
N PHE A 217 15.17 18.23 -10.41
CA PHE A 217 14.11 18.41 -9.42
C PHE A 217 14.55 19.39 -8.35
N ILE A 218 13.73 20.39 -8.12
CA ILE A 218 13.91 21.40 -7.07
C ILE A 218 12.73 21.27 -6.10
N TRP A 219 13.00 21.29 -4.80
CA TRP A 219 11.94 21.24 -3.78
C TRP A 219 12.20 22.19 -2.62
N TYR A 220 11.13 22.54 -1.95
CA TYR A 220 11.13 23.30 -0.71
C TYR A 220 9.91 22.91 0.14
N GLN A 221 9.96 23.26 1.43
CA GLN A 221 8.83 23.07 2.33
C GLN A 221 8.18 24.40 2.69
N GLU A 222 6.87 24.38 2.83
CA GLU A 222 6.03 25.52 3.16
C GLU A 222 5.07 25.14 4.29
N CYS A 223 4.89 26.04 5.24
CA CYS A 223 3.90 25.96 6.29
C CYS A 223 3.17 27.29 6.36
N LYS A 224 1.83 27.27 6.29
CA LYS A 224 0.98 28.47 6.33
C LYS A 224 1.36 29.58 5.35
N GLY A 225 1.82 29.22 4.17
CA GLY A 225 2.21 30.17 3.12
C GLY A 225 3.60 30.76 3.30
N GLU A 226 4.35 30.31 4.31
CA GLU A 226 5.74 30.71 4.52
C GLU A 226 6.69 29.55 4.28
N LYS A 227 7.76 29.83 3.55
CA LYS A 227 8.81 28.86 3.26
C LYS A 227 9.63 28.55 4.51
N ILE A 228 9.79 27.28 4.82
CA ILE A 228 10.61 26.85 5.97
C ILE A 228 12.09 26.98 5.58
N PRO A 229 12.90 27.70 6.38
CA PRO A 229 14.33 27.86 6.10
C PRO A 229 15.08 26.54 6.05
N ASN A 230 16.09 26.46 5.18
CA ASN A 230 16.99 25.31 5.02
C ASN A 230 16.28 23.99 4.59
N THR A 231 15.11 24.08 3.97
CA THR A 231 14.39 22.93 3.41
C THR A 231 14.51 22.82 1.90
N ASP A 232 15.25 23.74 1.28
CA ASP A 232 15.53 23.72 -0.13
C ASP A 232 16.41 22.52 -0.49
N GLY A 233 16.07 21.86 -1.56
CA GLY A 233 16.91 20.84 -2.14
C GLY A 233 16.81 20.83 -3.66
N ARG A 234 17.83 20.29 -4.27
CA ARG A 234 17.87 20.05 -5.72
C ARG A 234 18.62 18.76 -6.04
N SER A 235 18.26 18.10 -7.09
CA SER A 235 18.97 16.96 -7.62
C SER A 235 18.73 16.83 -9.12
N GLN A 236 19.64 16.18 -9.83
CA GLN A 236 19.38 15.78 -11.20
C GLN A 236 18.19 14.79 -11.24
N ALA A 237 17.44 14.79 -12.32
CA ALA A 237 16.21 14.01 -12.44
C ALA A 237 16.44 12.50 -12.33
N ASP A 238 17.59 12.01 -12.82
CA ASP A 238 17.94 10.59 -12.83
C ASP A 238 18.46 10.06 -11.48
N VAL A 239 18.87 10.93 -10.56
CA VAL A 239 19.30 10.62 -9.19
C VAL A 239 18.41 11.28 -8.13
N SER A 240 17.17 11.57 -8.49
CA SER A 240 16.19 12.19 -7.59
C SER A 240 15.94 11.31 -6.36
N PRO A 241 15.86 11.89 -5.15
CA PRO A 241 15.44 11.17 -3.96
C PRO A 241 13.94 10.88 -3.95
N TRP A 242 13.16 11.49 -4.85
CA TRP A 242 11.72 11.34 -4.97
C TRP A 242 11.39 10.34 -6.07
N ILE A 243 10.81 9.20 -5.69
CA ILE A 243 10.47 8.09 -6.60
C ILE A 243 8.96 7.89 -6.55
N LEU A 244 8.27 8.25 -7.64
CA LEU A 244 6.82 8.17 -7.76
C LEU A 244 6.43 6.95 -8.60
N LEU A 245 5.84 5.94 -7.96
CA LEU A 245 5.50 4.64 -8.54
C LEU A 245 4.04 4.53 -8.92
N ARG A 246 3.79 3.81 -10.02
CA ARG A 246 2.48 3.36 -10.47
C ARG A 246 2.47 1.85 -10.62
N PHE A 247 1.36 1.20 -10.26
CA PHE A 247 1.22 -0.24 -10.46
C PHE A 247 0.78 -0.56 -11.89
N ILE A 248 -0.43 -0.14 -12.27
CA ILE A 248 -0.92 -0.24 -13.65
C ILE A 248 -0.86 1.15 -14.25
N ARG A 249 -0.03 1.29 -15.30
CA ARG A 249 0.10 2.54 -16.04
C ARG A 249 -0.94 2.59 -17.14
N ILE A 250 -1.67 3.70 -17.21
CA ILE A 250 -2.55 4.04 -18.33
C ILE A 250 -2.00 5.31 -18.97
N ASP A 251 -1.95 5.32 -20.28
CA ASP A 251 -1.44 6.45 -21.02
C ASP A 251 -2.34 7.68 -20.86
N GLY A 252 -1.72 8.85 -20.65
CA GLY A 252 -2.45 10.09 -20.38
C GLY A 252 -2.98 10.27 -18.96
N GLU A 253 -2.86 9.27 -18.06
CA GLU A 253 -3.25 9.40 -16.66
C GLU A 253 -2.07 9.81 -15.77
N ASP A 254 -2.29 10.78 -14.87
CA ASP A 254 -1.28 11.20 -13.87
C ASP A 254 -1.03 10.12 -12.81
N TYR A 255 -2.06 9.30 -12.50
CA TYR A 255 -2.06 8.26 -11.48
C TYR A 255 -2.21 6.88 -12.10
N GLY A 256 -1.66 5.86 -11.45
CA GLY A 256 -1.86 4.45 -11.79
C GLY A 256 -3.10 3.86 -11.13
N ARG A 257 -3.49 2.66 -11.58
CA ARG A 257 -4.58 1.89 -10.98
C ARG A 257 -4.07 0.74 -10.13
N GLY A 258 -4.83 0.39 -9.09
CA GLY A 258 -4.50 -0.70 -8.20
C GLY A 258 -4.87 -2.07 -8.77
N TYR A 259 -4.09 -3.09 -8.45
CA TYR A 259 -4.40 -4.46 -8.87
C TYR A 259 -5.69 -5.00 -8.25
N VAL A 260 -5.96 -4.61 -7.01
CA VAL A 260 -7.20 -4.99 -6.30
C VAL A 260 -8.44 -4.49 -7.03
N GLU A 261 -8.35 -3.36 -7.74
CA GLU A 261 -9.47 -2.78 -8.48
C GLU A 261 -10.01 -3.74 -9.55
N GLU A 262 -9.13 -4.49 -10.23
CA GLU A 262 -9.51 -5.46 -11.26
C GLU A 262 -10.31 -6.65 -10.69
N TYR A 263 -10.05 -7.04 -9.44
CA TYR A 263 -10.71 -8.17 -8.77
C TYR A 263 -11.73 -7.75 -7.72
N ARG A 264 -12.06 -6.46 -7.68
CA ARG A 264 -12.98 -5.91 -6.66
C ARG A 264 -14.34 -6.58 -6.69
N GLY A 265 -14.88 -6.88 -7.87
CA GLY A 265 -16.16 -7.57 -8.01
C GLY A 265 -16.19 -8.94 -7.34
N ASP A 266 -15.15 -9.73 -7.54
CA ASP A 266 -15.00 -11.05 -6.93
C ASP A 266 -14.85 -10.94 -5.40
N LEU A 267 -14.07 -9.98 -4.92
CA LEU A 267 -13.87 -9.75 -3.49
C LEU A 267 -15.15 -9.29 -2.79
N ILE A 268 -15.94 -8.40 -3.41
CA ILE A 268 -17.24 -7.96 -2.87
C ILE A 268 -18.23 -9.12 -2.84
N THR A 269 -18.28 -9.93 -3.90
CA THR A 269 -19.16 -11.10 -3.96
C THR A 269 -18.79 -12.12 -2.89
N LEU A 270 -17.48 -12.38 -2.72
CA LEU A 270 -16.97 -13.27 -1.68
C LEU A 270 -17.32 -12.77 -0.27
N GLU A 271 -17.16 -11.47 -0.02
CA GLU A 271 -17.51 -10.83 1.24
C GLU A 271 -18.99 -11.01 1.57
N ALA A 272 -19.88 -10.70 0.62
CA ALA A 272 -21.32 -10.82 0.79
C ALA A 272 -21.77 -12.27 1.06
N LEU A 273 -21.20 -13.24 0.34
CA LEU A 273 -21.50 -14.65 0.53
C LEU A 273 -20.99 -15.17 1.89
N MET A 274 -19.79 -14.81 2.29
CA MET A 274 -19.23 -15.18 3.59
C MET A 274 -20.05 -14.59 4.74
N GLN A 275 -20.42 -13.31 4.63
CA GLN A 275 -21.29 -12.66 5.60
C GLN A 275 -22.65 -13.39 5.71
N ALA A 276 -23.29 -13.67 4.57
CA ALA A 276 -24.58 -14.34 4.54
C ALA A 276 -24.54 -15.74 5.17
N ILE A 277 -23.47 -16.52 4.91
CA ILE A 277 -23.29 -17.83 5.54
C ILE A 277 -23.08 -17.72 7.05
N ILE A 278 -22.24 -16.82 7.51
CA ILE A 278 -21.95 -16.63 8.95
C ILE A 278 -23.22 -16.18 9.68
N GLU A 279 -23.93 -15.18 9.14
CA GLU A 279 -25.19 -14.69 9.74
C GLU A 279 -26.29 -15.76 9.70
N GLY A 280 -26.41 -16.49 8.57
CA GLY A 280 -27.35 -17.58 8.44
C GLY A 280 -27.04 -18.77 9.36
N ALA A 281 -25.77 -19.13 9.53
CA ALA A 281 -25.35 -20.15 10.49
C ALA A 281 -25.64 -19.73 11.94
N ALA A 282 -25.36 -18.45 12.27
CA ALA A 282 -25.69 -17.90 13.59
C ALA A 282 -27.20 -17.89 13.86
N ALA A 283 -28.02 -17.58 12.83
CA ALA A 283 -29.47 -17.64 12.93
C ALA A 283 -29.99 -19.07 13.09
N SER A 284 -29.40 -20.02 12.32
CA SER A 284 -29.77 -21.46 12.38
C SER A 284 -29.37 -22.11 13.71
N ALA A 285 -28.34 -21.61 14.36
CA ALA A 285 -27.93 -22.05 15.71
C ALA A 285 -28.92 -21.61 16.81
N LYS A 286 -29.80 -20.64 16.54
CA LYS A 286 -30.84 -20.22 17.47
C LYS A 286 -32.05 -21.14 17.33
N VAL A 287 -32.24 -22.01 18.30
CA VAL A 287 -33.44 -22.87 18.41
C VAL A 287 -34.50 -22.09 19.20
N LEU A 288 -35.61 -21.79 18.57
CA LEU A 288 -36.76 -21.20 19.26
C LEU A 288 -37.80 -22.30 19.55
N PHE A 289 -38.14 -22.46 20.82
CA PHE A 289 -39.21 -23.31 21.24
C PHE A 289 -40.51 -22.49 21.34
N LEU A 290 -41.48 -22.84 20.53
CA LEU A 290 -42.81 -22.27 20.57
C LEU A 290 -43.70 -23.20 21.42
N VAL A 291 -44.31 -22.63 22.46
CA VAL A 291 -45.24 -23.36 23.31
C VAL A 291 -46.67 -22.87 23.04
N ASN A 292 -47.57 -23.80 22.78
CA ASN A 292 -48.96 -23.48 22.54
C ASN A 292 -49.58 -22.79 23.79
N PRO A 293 -50.08 -21.56 23.68
CA PRO A 293 -50.61 -20.81 24.82
C PRO A 293 -51.84 -21.51 25.44
N ASN A 294 -52.58 -22.33 24.71
CA ASN A 294 -53.75 -23.06 25.12
C ASN A 294 -53.45 -24.52 25.55
N GLY A 295 -52.15 -24.89 25.52
CA GLY A 295 -51.73 -26.24 25.89
C GLY A 295 -51.52 -26.43 27.39
N VAL A 296 -51.34 -27.68 27.79
CA VAL A 296 -51.07 -28.09 29.18
C VAL A 296 -49.65 -27.73 29.61
N THR A 297 -48.74 -27.65 28.66
CA THR A 297 -47.31 -27.38 28.89
C THR A 297 -47.04 -25.89 29.12
N ARG A 298 -46.48 -25.54 30.27
CA ARG A 298 -46.14 -24.13 30.62
C ARG A 298 -44.73 -23.77 30.24
N ALA A 299 -44.57 -22.70 29.41
CA ALA A 299 -43.27 -22.20 28.95
C ALA A 299 -42.30 -21.87 30.11
N ALA A 300 -42.77 -21.31 31.21
CA ALA A 300 -41.95 -20.95 32.36
C ALA A 300 -41.37 -22.16 33.11
N THR A 301 -42.04 -23.31 33.09
CA THR A 301 -41.60 -24.57 33.71
C THR A 301 -40.53 -25.21 32.85
N LEU A 302 -40.66 -25.12 31.53
CA LEU A 302 -39.72 -25.67 30.56
C LEU A 302 -38.43 -24.85 30.53
N ALA A 303 -38.52 -23.53 30.51
CA ALA A 303 -37.35 -22.63 30.46
C ALA A 303 -36.44 -22.73 31.71
N LYS A 304 -36.97 -23.14 32.85
CA LYS A 304 -36.23 -23.33 34.12
C LYS A 304 -35.78 -24.77 34.37
N ALA A 305 -36.10 -25.70 33.46
CA ALA A 305 -35.77 -27.10 33.63
C ALA A 305 -34.28 -27.35 33.33
N PRO A 306 -33.48 -27.95 34.21
CA PRO A 306 -32.15 -28.37 33.90
C PRO A 306 -32.17 -29.56 32.93
N ASN A 307 -31.02 -29.81 32.29
CA ASN A 307 -30.90 -30.90 31.34
C ASN A 307 -31.21 -32.25 32.00
N GLY A 308 -32.08 -33.07 31.42
CA GLY A 308 -32.52 -34.35 31.96
C GLY A 308 -33.68 -34.28 32.97
N ALA A 309 -34.26 -33.09 33.26
CA ALA A 309 -35.39 -32.96 34.15
C ALA A 309 -36.69 -33.58 33.59
N ILE A 310 -37.43 -34.29 34.48
CA ILE A 310 -38.74 -34.84 34.12
C ILE A 310 -39.80 -33.77 34.45
N ARG A 311 -40.62 -33.41 33.48
CA ARG A 311 -41.71 -32.42 33.61
C ARG A 311 -42.99 -32.93 33.01
N GLU A 312 -44.11 -32.52 33.57
CA GLU A 312 -45.42 -32.81 33.00
C GLU A 312 -45.67 -31.89 31.81
N GLY A 313 -46.19 -32.45 30.70
CA GLY A 313 -46.52 -31.71 29.49
C GLY A 313 -46.81 -32.64 28.32
N THR A 314 -47.31 -32.08 27.24
CA THR A 314 -47.60 -32.82 25.99
C THR A 314 -46.59 -32.39 24.93
N ALA A 315 -45.90 -33.33 24.29
CA ALA A 315 -44.93 -33.01 23.23
C ALA A 315 -45.56 -32.25 22.05
N ALA A 316 -46.85 -32.44 21.81
CA ALA A 316 -47.61 -31.73 20.76
C ALA A 316 -47.76 -30.21 21.04
N ASP A 317 -47.61 -29.77 22.30
CA ASP A 317 -47.68 -28.36 22.69
C ASP A 317 -46.42 -27.61 22.39
N ILE A 318 -45.32 -28.32 22.04
CA ILE A 318 -44.00 -27.72 21.81
C ILE A 318 -43.66 -27.92 20.35
N SER A 319 -43.51 -26.83 19.61
CA SER A 319 -42.91 -26.84 18.27
C SER A 319 -41.55 -26.19 18.30
N VAL A 320 -40.59 -26.86 17.65
CA VAL A 320 -39.24 -26.32 17.47
C VAL A 320 -39.19 -25.58 16.14
N MET A 321 -39.00 -24.29 16.22
CA MET A 321 -38.78 -23.49 15.02
C MET A 321 -37.27 -23.49 14.73
N GLN A 322 -36.88 -24.26 13.75
CA GLN A 322 -35.50 -24.31 13.26
C GLN A 322 -35.47 -23.93 11.78
N VAL A 323 -34.63 -23.02 11.40
CA VAL A 323 -34.47 -22.60 9.99
C VAL A 323 -33.62 -23.65 9.26
N GLY A 324 -34.26 -24.58 8.60
CA GLY A 324 -33.61 -25.65 7.82
C GLY A 324 -33.23 -25.14 6.41
N LYS A 325 -32.10 -24.43 6.26
CA LYS A 325 -31.59 -23.98 4.96
C LYS A 325 -30.28 -24.66 4.55
N SER A 326 -30.08 -25.91 4.91
CA SER A 326 -28.84 -26.65 4.64
C SER A 326 -28.51 -26.80 3.13
N GLY A 327 -29.49 -26.86 2.27
CA GLY A 327 -29.31 -26.96 0.81
C GLY A 327 -28.74 -25.68 0.20
N ASP A 328 -29.23 -24.51 0.65
CA ASP A 328 -28.79 -23.20 0.13
C ASP A 328 -27.34 -22.89 0.52
N PHE A 329 -26.92 -23.30 1.73
CA PHE A 329 -25.55 -23.12 2.19
C PHE A 329 -24.55 -23.98 1.40
N SER A 330 -24.89 -25.14 0.95
CA SER A 330 -24.01 -26.02 0.15
C SER A 330 -23.68 -25.40 -1.21
N VAL A 331 -24.68 -24.80 -1.87
CA VAL A 331 -24.49 -24.10 -3.15
C VAL A 331 -23.62 -22.88 -2.96
N ALA A 332 -23.87 -22.07 -1.93
CA ALA A 332 -23.07 -20.90 -1.62
C ALA A 332 -21.60 -21.27 -1.34
N GLN A 333 -21.35 -22.39 -0.64
CA GLN A 333 -20.02 -22.88 -0.34
C GLN A 333 -19.23 -23.30 -1.60
N VAL A 334 -19.89 -23.91 -2.59
CA VAL A 334 -19.27 -24.23 -3.89
C VAL A 334 -18.86 -22.95 -4.62
N VAL A 335 -19.74 -21.94 -4.66
CA VAL A 335 -19.44 -20.66 -5.30
C VAL A 335 -18.28 -19.95 -4.60
N ILE A 336 -18.26 -19.91 -3.26
CA ILE A 336 -17.15 -19.39 -2.45
C ILE A 336 -15.84 -20.09 -2.82
N GLY A 337 -15.83 -21.42 -2.90
CA GLY A 337 -14.66 -22.21 -3.30
C GLY A 337 -14.13 -21.81 -4.68
N THR A 338 -15.02 -21.64 -5.65
CA THR A 338 -14.67 -21.25 -7.02
C THR A 338 -14.08 -19.82 -7.07
N ILE A 339 -14.71 -18.85 -6.40
CA ILE A 339 -14.21 -17.47 -6.35
C ILE A 339 -12.86 -17.40 -5.61
N THR A 340 -12.75 -18.12 -4.49
CA THR A 340 -11.50 -18.20 -3.72
C THR A 340 -10.36 -18.74 -4.59
N GLN A 341 -10.58 -19.82 -5.32
CA GLN A 341 -9.55 -20.39 -6.21
C GLN A 341 -9.14 -19.42 -7.32
N ARG A 342 -10.09 -18.68 -7.92
CA ARG A 342 -9.79 -17.62 -8.90
C ARG A 342 -8.90 -16.55 -8.30
N LEU A 343 -9.26 -16.05 -7.12
CA LEU A 343 -8.51 -15.02 -6.41
C LEU A 343 -7.12 -15.53 -5.97
N GLU A 344 -7.02 -16.77 -5.49
CA GLU A 344 -5.73 -17.38 -5.13
C GLU A 344 -4.80 -17.49 -6.34
N THR A 345 -5.33 -17.78 -7.52
CA THR A 345 -4.55 -17.78 -8.76
C THR A 345 -4.15 -16.37 -9.17
N ALA A 346 -5.09 -15.41 -9.15
CA ALA A 346 -4.84 -14.01 -9.53
C ALA A 346 -3.79 -13.34 -8.66
N PHE A 347 -3.85 -13.53 -7.34
CA PHE A 347 -2.88 -12.97 -6.39
C PHE A 347 -1.64 -13.86 -6.17
N LEU A 348 -1.43 -14.87 -7.02
CA LEU A 348 -0.29 -15.77 -6.95
C LEU A 348 -0.11 -16.41 -5.56
N MET A 349 -1.23 -16.75 -4.91
CA MET A 349 -1.23 -17.39 -3.58
C MET A 349 -1.03 -18.92 -3.67
N ALA A 350 -0.87 -19.47 -4.88
CA ALA A 350 -0.69 -20.90 -5.06
C ALA A 350 0.50 -21.42 -4.23
N LYS A 351 0.33 -22.60 -3.66
CA LYS A 351 1.21 -23.27 -2.69
C LYS A 351 2.57 -23.69 -3.25
N SER A 352 3.22 -22.87 -4.09
CA SER A 352 4.59 -23.13 -4.44
C SER A 352 5.48 -22.80 -3.24
N VAL A 353 5.72 -23.83 -2.42
CA VAL A 353 6.84 -23.92 -1.48
C VAL A 353 7.05 -22.67 -0.62
N GLN A 354 6.13 -22.41 0.34
CA GLN A 354 6.55 -21.78 1.58
C GLN A 354 7.41 -22.81 2.34
N ARG A 355 8.66 -22.94 1.91
CA ARG A 355 9.70 -23.39 2.82
C ARG A 355 10.03 -22.20 3.70
N ASP A 356 9.93 -22.39 5.00
CA ASP A 356 10.57 -21.56 6.03
C ASP A 356 12.11 -21.64 5.84
N ALA A 357 12.61 -21.09 4.75
CA ALA A 357 14.04 -21.05 4.49
C ALA A 357 14.51 -19.63 4.76
N GLU A 358 15.34 -19.48 5.77
CA GLU A 358 16.07 -18.25 6.09
C GLU A 358 16.95 -17.75 4.92
N ARG A 359 17.11 -18.52 3.85
CA ARG A 359 17.91 -18.18 2.67
C ARG A 359 17.15 -18.49 1.40
N VAL A 360 16.84 -17.46 0.64
CA VAL A 360 16.27 -17.58 -0.72
C VAL A 360 17.42 -17.72 -1.71
N THR A 361 17.35 -18.72 -2.59
CA THR A 361 18.40 -18.94 -3.60
C THR A 361 18.19 -18.05 -4.83
N ALA A 362 19.26 -17.72 -5.57
CA ALA A 362 19.18 -16.97 -6.83
C ALA A 362 18.22 -17.62 -7.85
N ALA A 363 18.17 -18.96 -7.87
CA ALA A 363 17.25 -19.70 -8.72
C ALA A 363 15.78 -19.47 -8.34
N GLU A 364 15.47 -19.39 -7.05
CA GLU A 364 14.11 -19.09 -6.55
C GLU A 364 13.71 -17.66 -6.87
N VAL A 365 14.60 -16.69 -6.72
CA VAL A 365 14.34 -15.29 -7.10
C VAL A 365 14.04 -15.18 -8.59
N ASN A 366 14.83 -15.83 -9.44
CA ASN A 366 14.61 -15.85 -10.89
C ASN A 366 13.29 -16.54 -11.26
N LEU A 367 12.93 -17.62 -10.59
CA LEU A 367 11.65 -18.30 -10.81
C LEU A 367 10.47 -17.41 -10.42
N MET A 368 10.55 -16.72 -9.28
CA MET A 368 9.53 -15.76 -8.85
C MET A 368 9.42 -14.57 -9.81
N ALA A 369 10.56 -14.06 -10.32
CA ALA A 369 10.57 -13.00 -11.33
C ALA A 369 9.87 -13.44 -12.62
N GLN A 370 10.15 -14.66 -13.10
CA GLN A 370 9.49 -15.23 -14.28
C GLN A 370 7.98 -15.44 -14.04
N GLU A 371 7.59 -15.92 -12.86
CA GLU A 371 6.17 -16.08 -12.49
C GLU A 371 5.43 -14.74 -12.50
N LEU A 372 6.05 -13.70 -11.92
CA LEU A 372 5.50 -12.34 -11.90
C LEU A 372 5.39 -11.76 -13.32
N GLU A 373 6.42 -11.89 -14.14
CA GLU A 373 6.42 -11.40 -15.53
C GLU A 373 5.36 -12.12 -16.37
N ASN A 374 5.26 -13.44 -16.27
CA ASN A 374 4.28 -14.22 -17.01
C ASN A 374 2.83 -13.95 -16.57
N SER A 375 2.62 -13.65 -15.28
CA SER A 375 1.27 -13.51 -14.71
C SER A 375 0.74 -12.08 -14.74
N LEU A 376 1.64 -11.09 -14.62
CA LEU A 376 1.27 -9.69 -14.47
C LEU A 376 1.63 -8.82 -15.68
N GLY A 377 2.08 -9.44 -16.78
CA GLY A 377 2.19 -8.78 -18.08
C GLY A 377 3.03 -7.50 -18.10
N GLY A 378 4.26 -7.55 -17.61
CA GLY A 378 5.19 -6.41 -17.70
C GLY A 378 5.17 -5.43 -16.52
N ILE A 379 4.28 -5.60 -15.52
CA ILE A 379 4.27 -4.76 -14.31
C ILE A 379 5.60 -4.87 -13.57
N TYR A 380 6.19 -6.07 -13.54
CA TYR A 380 7.50 -6.26 -12.94
C TYR A 380 8.58 -5.44 -13.65
N SER A 381 8.59 -5.43 -14.99
CA SER A 381 9.51 -4.61 -15.79
C SER A 381 9.32 -3.12 -15.54
N ILE A 382 8.07 -2.65 -15.38
CA ILE A 382 7.79 -1.25 -15.01
C ILE A 382 8.41 -0.93 -13.64
N LEU A 383 8.22 -1.78 -12.63
CA LEU A 383 8.80 -1.57 -11.29
C LEU A 383 10.32 -1.63 -11.28
N THR A 384 10.92 -2.46 -12.14
CA THR A 384 12.38 -2.47 -12.32
C THR A 384 12.87 -1.12 -12.84
N GLN A 385 12.17 -0.51 -13.79
CA GLN A 385 12.53 0.79 -14.38
C GLN A 385 12.17 1.97 -13.48
N GLU A 386 10.97 1.97 -12.89
CA GLU A 386 10.48 3.10 -12.08
C GLU A 386 11.02 3.07 -10.64
N PHE A 387 11.38 1.91 -10.10
CA PHE A 387 11.89 1.76 -8.73
C PHE A 387 13.36 1.34 -8.67
N GLN A 388 13.71 0.12 -9.14
CA GLN A 388 15.04 -0.43 -8.90
C GLN A 388 16.15 0.46 -9.45
N LEU A 389 16.03 0.91 -10.70
CA LEU A 389 17.05 1.71 -11.36
C LEU A 389 17.22 3.10 -10.68
N PRO A 390 16.17 3.92 -10.43
CA PRO A 390 16.30 5.18 -9.72
C PRO A 390 16.81 5.00 -8.27
N TYR A 391 16.35 3.96 -7.59
CA TYR A 391 16.78 3.64 -6.24
C TYR A 391 18.28 3.36 -6.16
N LEU A 392 18.79 2.50 -7.04
CA LEU A 392 20.22 2.18 -7.11
C LEU A 392 21.07 3.39 -7.50
N LYS A 393 20.68 4.16 -8.53
CA LYS A 393 21.36 5.39 -8.92
C LYS A 393 21.46 6.38 -7.75
N ARG A 394 20.37 6.54 -7.01
CA ARG A 394 20.37 7.44 -5.85
C ARG A 394 21.25 6.90 -4.72
N ARG A 395 21.21 5.60 -4.42
CA ARG A 395 22.08 4.98 -3.40
C ARG A 395 23.55 5.10 -3.76
N MET A 396 23.91 4.95 -5.04
CA MET A 396 25.29 5.14 -5.51
C MET A 396 25.74 6.61 -5.39
N HIS A 397 24.83 7.57 -5.41
CA HIS A 397 25.12 9.01 -5.32
C HIS A 397 25.25 9.50 -3.87
N MET A 398 24.67 8.79 -2.91
CA MET A 398 24.76 9.08 -1.48
C MET A 398 26.10 8.67 -0.90
#